data_df55daa0daeb088065af1ad0d4f616e0
#
_entry.id   df55daa0daeb088065af1ad0d4f616e0
#
_cell.length_a   1.000
_cell.length_b   1.000
_cell.length_c   1.000
_cell.angle_alpha   90.00
_cell.angle_beta   90.00
_cell.angle_gamma   90.00
#
_symmetry.space_group_name_H-M   'P 1'
#
loop_
_entity.id
_entity.type
_entity.pdbx_description
1 polymer ?
#
loop_
_entity_poly.entity_id
_entity_poly.type
_entity_poly.pdbx_seq_one_letter_code
_entity_poly.pdbx_strand_id
1 'polypeptide(L)'
;MSQTALQLVLPNIQYKESFLSALIKKKKEKRVLFFNSNSSRGGQISLNSIASEQAYFISQEKVIAINSDGSIRLLRFPSLNPLNEVMLPVDEKLTGSKNAPKRLFYGGTGRILVNIECSLSLFDLSSRQYSFTLTNDEFKKIKKVIWSKNKTMMAVFSKFTIYIVSKKGKLLASKKEDTRIRSVEWTDSNVVLYSTLEHIKYLLRDGESGLLKSIPRVSYLANVYPEKLIVISQTECFEEITIDPFEMNFLNALARKSVSEIRSMISQKRFIGQSVVSKLLSKKFNSLALQLTNDNESAFYLSLHCGNLIKAFDIARVLEDNSKYLLLAEHAISSGSPSLAEAALHLANDSDRLLLHFTLTGDLTAIKQLPISDPSKRFTRTLFTGDISERVRILASSGQLALAYATANLHGLTEQAESLKKSFPA
;
A
#
# COMPACT_ATOMS: atom_id res chain seq x y z
N MET A 1 41.90 -16.76 38.41
CA MET A 1 40.76 -15.84 38.16
C MET A 1 40.11 -16.26 36.86
N SER A 2 39.04 -17.03 36.93
CA SER A 2 38.34 -17.53 35.74
C SER A 2 37.46 -16.41 35.19
N GLN A 3 37.77 -15.92 34.02
CA GLN A 3 36.91 -15.08 33.21
C GLN A 3 35.63 -15.85 32.91
N THR A 4 34.55 -15.53 33.61
CA THR A 4 33.21 -15.95 33.22
C THR A 4 32.82 -15.14 31.99
N ALA A 5 32.89 -15.79 30.83
CA ALA A 5 32.40 -15.21 29.57
C ALA A 5 30.93 -14.78 29.74
N LEU A 6 30.70 -13.49 29.69
CA LEU A 6 29.37 -12.89 29.57
C LEU A 6 28.82 -13.25 28.17
N GLN A 7 28.04 -14.31 28.06
CA GLN A 7 27.25 -14.54 26.87
C GLN A 7 26.04 -13.60 26.93
N LEU A 8 26.18 -12.40 26.39
CA LEU A 8 25.10 -11.52 26.10
C LEU A 8 24.22 -12.20 25.04
N VAL A 9 23.07 -12.69 25.46
CA VAL A 9 22.03 -13.16 24.52
C VAL A 9 21.33 -11.91 23.99
N LEU A 10 21.91 -11.31 22.96
CA LEU A 10 21.51 -10.05 22.32
C LEU A 10 20.04 -9.91 21.90
N PRO A 11 19.21 -10.96 21.64
CA PRO A 11 17.82 -10.73 21.27
C PRO A 11 16.91 -10.22 22.39
N ASN A 12 17.38 -10.06 23.63
CA ASN A 12 16.56 -9.66 24.78
C ASN A 12 16.99 -8.35 25.45
N ILE A 13 17.58 -7.43 24.71
CA ILE A 13 17.91 -6.10 25.22
C ILE A 13 16.69 -5.20 25.02
N GLN A 14 16.11 -4.69 26.11
CA GLN A 14 15.13 -3.59 26.08
C GLN A 14 15.85 -2.30 26.46
N TYR A 15 15.80 -1.35 25.54
CA TYR A 15 16.33 -0.01 25.74
C TYR A 15 15.24 0.90 26.30
N LYS A 16 15.50 1.55 27.43
CA LYS A 16 14.75 2.70 27.92
C LYS A 16 15.75 3.79 28.27
N GLU A 17 15.37 5.04 28.13
CA GLU A 17 16.24 6.24 28.18
C GLU A 17 17.33 6.26 29.25
N SER A 18 17.22 5.47 30.31
CA SER A 18 18.21 5.39 31.39
C SER A 18 18.60 3.98 31.86
N PHE A 19 17.96 2.90 31.37
CA PHE A 19 18.21 1.55 31.89
C PHE A 19 18.19 0.49 30.78
N LEU A 20 19.17 -0.40 30.84
CA LEU A 20 19.31 -1.59 30.01
C LEU A 20 19.03 -2.84 30.86
N SER A 21 18.20 -3.75 30.35
CA SER A 21 18.05 -5.08 30.95
C SER A 21 18.67 -6.15 30.04
N ALA A 22 19.52 -6.99 30.60
CA ALA A 22 20.13 -8.10 29.88
C ALA A 22 19.94 -9.42 30.64
N LEU A 23 19.65 -10.48 29.89
CA LEU A 23 19.52 -11.82 30.45
C LEU A 23 20.88 -12.51 30.49
N ILE A 24 21.35 -12.85 31.69
CA ILE A 24 22.56 -13.63 31.88
C ILE A 24 22.20 -15.06 32.24
N LYS A 25 22.71 -16.02 31.48
CA LYS A 25 22.68 -17.45 31.81
C LYS A 25 23.88 -17.82 32.63
N LYS A 26 23.74 -17.92 33.95
CA LYS A 26 24.69 -18.68 34.80
C LYS A 26 24.26 -20.15 34.81
N LYS A 27 25.25 -21.08 34.95
CA LYS A 27 25.11 -22.55 34.76
C LYS A 27 23.90 -23.27 35.36
N LYS A 28 23.10 -22.66 36.26
CA LYS A 28 21.89 -23.23 36.85
C LYS A 28 20.70 -22.25 37.04
N GLU A 29 20.92 -20.95 37.06
CA GLU A 29 19.87 -19.95 37.26
C GLU A 29 19.88 -18.89 36.17
N LYS A 30 18.71 -18.62 35.58
CA LYS A 30 18.54 -17.49 34.67
C LYS A 30 18.30 -16.25 35.53
N ARG A 31 19.12 -15.22 35.37
CA ARG A 31 18.97 -13.93 36.07
C ARG A 31 18.86 -12.79 35.07
N VAL A 32 17.96 -11.88 35.30
CA VAL A 32 17.83 -10.62 34.56
C VAL A 32 18.56 -9.55 35.33
N LEU A 33 19.48 -8.86 34.65
CA LEU A 33 20.24 -7.75 35.20
C LEU A 33 19.72 -6.43 34.65
N PHE A 34 19.66 -5.44 35.51
CA PHE A 34 19.30 -4.08 35.15
C PHE A 34 20.53 -3.17 35.26
N PHE A 35 20.86 -2.47 34.18
CA PHE A 35 21.97 -1.53 34.09
C PHE A 35 21.46 -0.11 34.00
N ASN A 36 22.12 0.82 34.70
CA ASN A 36 21.88 2.24 34.55
C ASN A 36 22.80 2.79 33.44
N SER A 37 22.23 3.32 32.36
CA SER A 37 23.02 3.86 31.24
C SER A 37 23.69 5.22 31.55
N ASN A 38 23.21 5.93 32.56
CA ASN A 38 23.75 7.25 32.91
C ASN A 38 25.05 7.21 33.78
N SER A 39 25.54 6.04 34.16
CA SER A 39 26.75 5.90 34.97
C SER A 39 28.04 5.84 34.13
N SER A 40 28.15 6.62 33.06
CA SER A 40 29.30 6.61 32.13
C SER A 40 30.58 7.28 32.68
N ARG A 41 30.64 7.63 33.95
CA ARG A 41 31.89 8.13 34.61
C ARG A 41 32.25 7.27 35.79
N GLY A 42 32.96 6.17 35.55
CA GLY A 42 33.79 5.48 36.59
C GLY A 42 33.10 5.02 37.88
N GLY A 43 31.79 5.09 38.00
CA GLY A 43 31.02 4.68 39.16
C GLY A 43 30.67 3.19 39.11
N GLN A 44 30.65 2.55 40.26
CA GLN A 44 30.22 1.14 40.42
C GLN A 44 28.81 0.98 39.82
N ILE A 45 28.69 0.10 38.82
CA ILE A 45 27.43 -0.29 38.24
C ILE A 45 26.62 -1.01 39.32
N SER A 46 25.58 -0.39 39.87
CA SER A 46 24.68 -1.06 40.79
C SER A 46 23.85 -2.08 40.01
N LEU A 47 24.24 -3.35 40.14
CA LEU A 47 23.63 -4.49 39.51
C LEU A 47 22.44 -5.00 40.35
N ASN A 48 21.25 -4.57 40.06
CA ASN A 48 20.05 -5.21 40.61
C ASN A 48 19.72 -6.45 39.76
N SER A 49 19.66 -7.63 40.37
CA SER A 49 19.39 -8.88 39.66
C SER A 49 18.14 -9.58 40.21
N ILE A 50 17.34 -10.15 39.31
CA ILE A 50 16.18 -10.95 39.66
C ILE A 50 16.36 -12.35 39.08
N ALA A 51 16.07 -13.38 39.91
CA ALA A 51 15.97 -14.76 39.45
C ALA A 51 14.65 -14.95 38.70
N SER A 52 14.67 -14.73 37.40
CA SER A 52 13.51 -14.92 36.51
C SER A 52 13.94 -15.17 35.08
N GLU A 53 13.06 -15.77 34.26
CA GLU A 53 13.39 -16.06 32.88
C GLU A 53 13.40 -14.81 32.02
N GLN A 54 12.50 -13.88 32.28
CA GLN A 54 12.33 -12.63 31.53
C GLN A 54 11.83 -11.53 32.47
N ALA A 55 12.17 -10.28 32.15
CA ALA A 55 11.63 -9.13 32.83
C ALA A 55 11.39 -7.99 31.83
N TYR A 56 10.31 -7.24 32.03
CA TYR A 56 9.89 -6.14 31.16
C TYR A 56 9.46 -4.94 31.97
N PHE A 57 9.89 -3.75 31.57
CA PHE A 57 9.37 -2.50 32.14
C PHE A 57 7.96 -2.23 31.65
N ILE A 58 7.02 -2.00 32.57
CA ILE A 58 5.66 -1.53 32.26
C ILE A 58 5.59 -0.02 32.35
N SER A 59 6.24 0.55 33.36
CA SER A 59 6.35 1.97 33.61
C SER A 59 7.74 2.29 34.16
N GLN A 60 8.01 3.56 34.46
CA GLN A 60 9.31 3.96 35.03
C GLN A 60 9.63 3.28 36.36
N GLU A 61 8.60 2.95 37.13
CA GLU A 61 8.74 2.41 38.49
C GLU A 61 8.28 0.94 38.61
N LYS A 62 7.81 0.32 37.54
CA LYS A 62 7.24 -1.04 37.62
C LYS A 62 7.83 -1.96 36.57
N VAL A 63 8.26 -3.11 37.04
CA VAL A 63 8.81 -4.22 36.24
C VAL A 63 7.97 -5.46 36.41
N ILE A 64 7.68 -6.13 35.32
CA ILE A 64 7.12 -7.49 35.35
C ILE A 64 8.27 -8.47 35.24
N ALA A 65 8.39 -9.37 36.18
CA ALA A 65 9.26 -10.52 36.13
C ALA A 65 8.45 -11.80 35.89
N ILE A 66 8.95 -12.62 35.00
CA ILE A 66 8.28 -13.84 34.55
C ILE A 66 9.17 -15.01 34.98
N ASN A 67 8.61 -15.90 35.78
CA ASN A 67 9.32 -17.08 36.28
C ASN A 67 9.14 -18.28 35.33
N SER A 68 9.94 -19.30 35.53
CA SER A 68 9.90 -20.54 34.74
C SER A 68 8.60 -21.35 34.94
N ASP A 69 7.93 -21.15 36.06
CA ASP A 69 6.63 -21.77 36.41
C ASP A 69 5.41 -21.07 35.77
N GLY A 70 5.64 -19.99 35.01
CA GLY A 70 4.57 -19.17 34.41
C GLY A 70 3.94 -18.19 35.38
N SER A 71 4.43 -18.06 36.60
CA SER A 71 4.00 -17.01 37.52
C SER A 71 4.57 -15.66 37.11
N ILE A 72 3.76 -14.61 37.28
CA ILE A 72 4.07 -13.25 36.93
C ILE A 72 4.16 -12.43 38.21
N ARG A 73 5.33 -11.86 38.48
CA ARG A 73 5.56 -10.96 39.60
C ARG A 73 5.64 -9.52 39.13
N LEU A 74 4.82 -8.68 39.73
CA LEU A 74 4.91 -7.23 39.56
C LEU A 74 5.86 -6.69 40.63
N LEU A 75 6.92 -6.04 40.22
CA LEU A 75 7.97 -5.52 41.10
C LEU A 75 8.06 -3.99 40.97
N ARG A 76 8.36 -3.33 42.10
CA ARG A 76 8.66 -1.89 42.10
C ARG A 76 10.13 -1.68 41.79
N PHE A 77 10.44 -0.88 40.80
CA PHE A 77 11.80 -0.51 40.46
C PHE A 77 12.17 0.83 41.14
N PRO A 78 13.40 1.06 41.65
CA PRO A 78 14.58 0.20 41.56
C PRO A 78 14.73 -0.85 42.70
N SER A 79 13.89 -0.83 43.73
CA SER A 79 14.03 -1.69 44.92
C SER A 79 13.76 -3.17 44.65
N LEU A 80 13.07 -3.49 43.55
CA LEU A 80 12.67 -4.84 43.13
C LEU A 80 11.76 -5.58 44.14
N ASN A 81 11.11 -4.83 45.03
CA ASN A 81 10.18 -5.42 45.98
C ASN A 81 8.90 -5.88 45.27
N PRO A 82 8.38 -7.07 45.59
CA PRO A 82 7.16 -7.59 44.99
C PRO A 82 5.94 -6.73 45.38
N LEU A 83 5.18 -6.26 44.41
CA LEU A 83 3.93 -5.56 44.62
C LEU A 83 2.74 -6.51 44.58
N ASN A 84 2.74 -7.42 43.61
CA ASN A 84 1.70 -8.42 43.41
C ASN A 84 2.24 -9.61 42.64
N GLU A 85 1.68 -10.80 42.90
CA GLU A 85 1.88 -12.00 42.12
C GLU A 85 0.59 -12.39 41.42
N VAL A 86 0.62 -12.59 40.13
CA VAL A 86 -0.55 -12.96 39.32
C VAL A 86 -0.24 -14.27 38.63
N MET A 87 -1.06 -15.28 38.91
CA MET A 87 -1.05 -16.53 38.15
C MET A 87 -1.89 -16.36 36.88
N LEU A 88 -1.36 -16.80 35.74
CA LEU A 88 -2.14 -16.82 34.51
C LEU A 88 -3.28 -17.82 34.65
N PRO A 89 -4.52 -17.45 34.32
CA PRO A 89 -5.62 -18.40 34.26
C PRO A 89 -5.28 -19.48 33.23
N VAL A 90 -5.41 -20.73 33.62
CA VAL A 90 -5.27 -21.90 32.74
C VAL A 90 -6.59 -22.03 31.98
N ASP A 91 -6.62 -21.49 30.76
CA ASP A 91 -7.75 -21.68 29.88
C ASP A 91 -7.66 -23.08 29.27
N GLU A 92 -8.47 -24.02 29.74
CA GLU A 92 -8.46 -25.42 29.26
C GLU A 92 -8.82 -25.53 27.77
N LYS A 93 -9.49 -24.52 27.21
CA LYS A 93 -9.80 -24.42 25.77
C LYS A 93 -8.60 -24.08 24.89
N LEU A 94 -7.55 -23.46 25.47
CA LEU A 94 -6.34 -23.05 24.75
C LEU A 94 -5.20 -24.08 24.90
N THR A 95 -5.33 -24.98 25.85
CA THR A 95 -4.28 -25.96 26.18
C THR A 95 -4.82 -27.36 26.07
N GLY A 96 -4.52 -28.05 24.98
CA GLY A 96 -4.73 -29.50 24.87
C GLY A 96 -3.87 -30.31 25.86
N SER A 97 -2.94 -29.67 26.56
CA SER A 97 -2.05 -30.25 27.55
C SER A 97 -1.79 -29.26 28.70
N LYS A 98 -1.95 -29.71 29.95
CA LYS A 98 -1.66 -28.92 31.17
C LYS A 98 -0.19 -28.45 31.27
N ASN A 99 0.71 -29.02 30.49
CA ASN A 99 2.17 -28.78 30.54
C ASN A 99 2.75 -28.11 29.29
N ALA A 100 1.91 -27.50 28.43
CA ALA A 100 2.43 -26.82 27.24
C ALA A 100 3.37 -25.66 27.59
N PRO A 101 4.55 -25.55 26.94
CA PRO A 101 5.50 -24.49 27.23
C PRO A 101 4.89 -23.13 26.89
N LYS A 102 4.69 -22.31 27.90
CA LYS A 102 4.17 -20.95 27.77
C LYS A 102 5.34 -19.99 27.56
N ARG A 103 5.27 -19.17 26.50
CA ARG A 103 6.17 -18.03 26.31
C ARG A 103 5.42 -16.74 26.53
N LEU A 104 6.02 -15.83 27.25
CA LEU A 104 5.41 -14.57 27.63
C LEU A 104 6.20 -13.43 27.00
N PHE A 105 5.49 -12.44 26.47
CA PHE A 105 6.07 -11.26 25.86
C PHE A 105 5.37 -10.01 26.38
N TYR A 106 6.03 -8.87 26.26
CA TYR A 106 5.46 -7.59 26.64
C TYR A 106 4.21 -7.27 25.77
N GLY A 107 3.09 -7.01 26.39
CA GLY A 107 1.79 -6.71 25.75
C GLY A 107 1.40 -5.25 25.75
N GLY A 108 2.24 -4.36 26.26
CA GLY A 108 1.91 -2.96 26.48
C GLY A 108 1.71 -2.66 27.97
N THR A 109 1.23 -1.44 28.27
CA THR A 109 0.99 -1.00 29.65
C THR A 109 -0.11 -1.84 30.31
N GLY A 110 0.22 -2.58 31.35
CA GLY A 110 -0.76 -3.44 32.07
C GLY A 110 -1.22 -4.68 31.33
N ARG A 111 -0.53 -5.07 30.24
CA ARG A 111 -0.90 -6.22 29.41
C ARG A 111 0.29 -7.12 29.11
N ILE A 112 0.03 -8.40 28.93
CA ILE A 112 1.04 -9.41 28.60
C ILE A 112 0.54 -10.23 27.43
N LEU A 113 1.44 -10.52 26.49
CA LEU A 113 1.19 -11.48 25.42
C LEU A 113 1.60 -12.86 25.87
N VAL A 114 0.69 -13.78 25.83
CA VAL A 114 0.89 -15.19 26.18
C VAL A 114 0.88 -16.00 24.90
N ASN A 115 1.96 -16.72 24.64
CA ASN A 115 2.06 -17.66 23.54
C ASN A 115 1.98 -19.08 24.10
N ILE A 116 0.97 -19.82 23.69
CA ILE A 116 0.74 -21.22 24.05
C ILE A 116 0.63 -21.98 22.73
N GLU A 117 1.60 -22.88 22.49
CA GLU A 117 1.67 -23.66 21.23
C GLU A 117 1.53 -22.77 19.97
N CYS A 118 0.38 -22.89 19.27
CA CYS A 118 0.07 -22.17 18.05
C CYS A 118 -0.72 -20.88 18.28
N SER A 119 -1.04 -20.52 19.54
CA SER A 119 -1.87 -19.36 19.87
C SER A 119 -1.06 -18.25 20.52
N LEU A 120 -1.35 -17.02 20.13
CA LEU A 120 -0.84 -15.80 20.75
C LEU A 120 -2.01 -14.98 21.27
N SER A 121 -2.11 -14.84 22.58
CA SER A 121 -3.23 -14.16 23.24
C SER A 121 -2.75 -12.95 24.02
N LEU A 122 -3.52 -11.87 24.01
CA LEU A 122 -3.24 -10.69 24.82
C LEU A 122 -4.05 -10.76 26.11
N PHE A 123 -3.37 -10.91 27.23
CA PHE A 123 -3.91 -10.94 28.56
C PHE A 123 -3.83 -9.58 29.24
N ASP A 124 -4.93 -9.07 29.76
CA ASP A 124 -4.99 -7.84 30.52
C ASP A 124 -4.88 -8.15 32.02
N LEU A 125 -3.88 -7.53 32.69
CA LEU A 125 -3.61 -7.76 34.12
C LEU A 125 -4.69 -7.17 35.02
N SER A 126 -5.38 -6.11 34.58
CA SER A 126 -6.39 -5.41 35.37
C SER A 126 -7.71 -6.15 35.36
N SER A 127 -8.20 -6.53 34.19
CA SER A 127 -9.46 -7.27 34.02
C SER A 127 -9.32 -8.78 34.21
N ARG A 128 -8.07 -9.30 34.21
CA ARG A 128 -7.76 -10.74 34.22
C ARG A 128 -8.42 -11.53 33.08
N GLN A 129 -8.62 -10.90 31.93
CA GLN A 129 -9.26 -11.49 30.76
C GLN A 129 -8.37 -11.42 29.52
N TYR A 130 -8.61 -12.32 28.58
CA TYR A 130 -7.97 -12.29 27.27
C TYR A 130 -8.71 -11.31 26.37
N SER A 131 -7.99 -10.33 25.81
CA SER A 131 -8.55 -9.33 24.89
C SER A 131 -8.72 -9.85 23.48
N PHE A 132 -7.80 -10.67 23.01
CA PHE A 132 -7.88 -11.36 21.73
C PHE A 132 -6.97 -12.60 21.73
N THR A 133 -7.26 -13.53 20.82
CA THR A 133 -6.43 -14.71 20.55
C THR A 133 -6.22 -14.85 19.05
N LEU A 134 -4.96 -15.01 18.65
CA LEU A 134 -4.54 -15.31 17.28
C LEU A 134 -4.03 -16.74 17.23
N THR A 135 -4.49 -17.51 16.28
CA THR A 135 -4.04 -18.89 16.04
C THR A 135 -3.30 -18.97 14.70
N ASN A 136 -2.09 -19.49 14.72
CA ASN A 136 -1.29 -19.76 13.52
C ASN A 136 -0.24 -20.82 13.86
N ASP A 137 -0.07 -21.83 13.01
CA ASP A 137 0.89 -22.92 13.24
C ASP A 137 2.34 -22.45 13.37
N GLU A 138 2.71 -21.35 12.72
CA GLU A 138 4.05 -20.78 12.82
C GLU A 138 4.32 -20.10 14.17
N PHE A 139 3.29 -19.82 14.96
CA PHE A 139 3.44 -19.21 16.30
C PHE A 139 4.10 -20.14 17.33
N LYS A 140 4.23 -21.43 17.04
CA LYS A 140 5.03 -22.37 17.86
C LYS A 140 6.45 -21.89 18.10
N LYS A 141 7.02 -21.10 17.20
CA LYS A 141 8.44 -20.73 17.18
C LYS A 141 8.68 -19.21 17.23
N ILE A 142 7.78 -18.43 17.85
CA ILE A 142 7.98 -16.99 18.05
C ILE A 142 9.27 -16.75 18.84
N LYS A 143 10.11 -15.85 18.33
CA LYS A 143 11.34 -15.44 19.02
C LYS A 143 11.11 -14.24 19.91
N LYS A 144 10.47 -13.21 19.37
CA LYS A 144 10.25 -11.94 20.05
C LYS A 144 9.02 -11.25 19.49
N VAL A 145 8.40 -10.40 20.29
CA VAL A 145 7.35 -9.48 19.90
C VAL A 145 7.81 -8.06 20.22
N ILE A 146 7.69 -7.17 19.26
CA ILE A 146 8.15 -5.78 19.41
C ILE A 146 6.99 -4.85 19.05
N TRP A 147 6.68 -3.91 19.92
CA TRP A 147 5.64 -2.92 19.71
C TRP A 147 6.18 -1.73 18.93
N SER A 148 5.34 -1.18 18.04
CA SER A 148 5.61 0.10 17.38
C SER A 148 5.75 1.24 18.40
N LYS A 149 6.48 2.29 18.04
CA LYS A 149 6.70 3.44 18.95
C LYS A 149 5.40 4.08 19.42
N ASN A 150 4.37 4.14 18.57
CA ASN A 150 3.02 4.62 18.90
C ASN A 150 2.11 3.58 19.58
N LYS A 151 2.61 2.35 19.80
CA LYS A 151 1.88 1.23 20.46
C LYS A 151 0.55 0.84 19.78
N THR A 152 0.40 1.12 18.51
CA THR A 152 -0.80 0.76 17.73
C THR A 152 -0.68 -0.58 17.04
N MET A 153 0.54 -1.02 16.77
CA MET A 153 0.86 -2.26 16.07
C MET A 153 1.98 -3.00 16.78
N MET A 154 2.08 -4.28 16.54
CA MET A 154 3.16 -5.13 17.02
C MET A 154 3.72 -5.97 15.88
N ALA A 155 5.02 -6.17 15.88
CA ALA A 155 5.74 -7.11 15.01
C ALA A 155 6.01 -8.38 15.80
N VAL A 156 5.46 -9.48 15.34
CA VAL A 156 5.69 -10.83 15.87
C VAL A 156 6.60 -11.55 14.90
N PHE A 157 7.77 -11.99 15.33
CA PHE A 157 8.67 -12.68 14.41
C PHE A 157 9.19 -14.02 14.93
N SER A 158 9.32 -14.91 13.99
CA SER A 158 9.89 -16.24 14.16
C SER A 158 11.31 -16.31 13.57
N LYS A 159 11.77 -17.49 13.23
CA LYS A 159 13.08 -17.69 12.59
C LYS A 159 13.11 -17.16 11.15
N PHE A 160 12.00 -17.31 10.43
CA PHE A 160 11.90 -17.01 9.00
C PHE A 160 10.70 -16.12 8.63
N THR A 161 9.78 -15.85 9.55
CA THR A 161 8.55 -15.15 9.26
C THR A 161 8.36 -13.96 10.19
N ILE A 162 7.84 -12.86 9.66
CA ILE A 162 7.43 -11.66 10.39
C ILE A 162 5.94 -11.44 10.15
N TYR A 163 5.22 -11.14 11.22
CA TYR A 163 3.81 -10.76 11.19
C TYR A 163 3.66 -9.36 11.76
N ILE A 164 2.92 -8.51 11.09
CA ILE A 164 2.46 -7.23 11.62
C ILE A 164 1.02 -7.38 12.07
N VAL A 165 0.78 -7.16 13.35
CA VAL A 165 -0.53 -7.33 13.97
C VAL A 165 -0.95 -6.02 14.62
N SER A 166 -2.22 -5.66 14.44
CA SER A 166 -2.82 -4.50 15.10
C SER A 166 -3.01 -4.76 16.60
N LYS A 167 -3.07 -3.69 17.41
CA LYS A 167 -3.41 -3.75 18.85
C LYS A 167 -4.73 -4.50 19.13
N LYS A 168 -5.65 -4.56 18.15
CA LYS A 168 -6.93 -5.29 18.25
C LYS A 168 -6.84 -6.78 17.88
N GLY A 169 -5.64 -7.31 17.60
CA GLY A 169 -5.46 -8.69 17.17
C GLY A 169 -5.70 -8.94 15.67
N LYS A 170 -5.87 -7.91 14.84
CA LYS A 170 -6.01 -8.11 13.39
C LYS A 170 -4.65 -8.27 12.75
N LEU A 171 -4.43 -9.35 12.00
CA LEU A 171 -3.26 -9.53 11.15
C LEU A 171 -3.32 -8.52 9.99
N LEU A 172 -2.32 -7.68 9.85
CA LEU A 172 -2.21 -6.66 8.81
C LEU A 172 -1.33 -7.13 7.65
N ALA A 173 -0.19 -7.71 7.97
CA ALA A 173 0.78 -8.18 7.00
C ALA A 173 1.53 -9.40 7.52
N SER A 174 2.00 -10.24 6.60
CA SER A 174 2.91 -11.33 6.89
C SER A 174 3.97 -11.42 5.79
N LYS A 175 5.20 -11.72 6.17
CA LYS A 175 6.31 -11.93 5.24
C LYS A 175 7.12 -13.12 5.67
N LYS A 176 7.30 -14.07 4.77
CA LYS A 176 8.20 -15.20 4.93
C LYS A 176 9.48 -14.91 4.16
N GLU A 177 10.62 -15.15 4.80
CA GLU A 177 11.96 -15.01 4.24
C GLU A 177 12.64 -16.37 4.12
N ASP A 178 13.44 -16.55 3.08
CA ASP A 178 14.23 -17.77 2.89
C ASP A 178 15.44 -17.79 3.83
N THR A 179 15.94 -16.60 4.17
CA THR A 179 17.07 -16.43 5.10
C THR A 179 16.59 -16.15 6.52
N ARG A 180 17.43 -16.56 7.49
CA ARG A 180 17.10 -16.38 8.90
C ARG A 180 17.06 -14.91 9.31
N ILE A 181 15.94 -14.49 9.89
CA ILE A 181 15.76 -13.17 10.49
C ILE A 181 16.56 -13.09 11.80
N ARG A 182 17.42 -12.09 11.92
CA ARG A 182 18.29 -11.86 13.05
C ARG A 182 17.70 -10.93 14.08
N SER A 183 17.32 -9.74 13.65
CA SER A 183 16.71 -8.71 14.48
C SER A 183 15.60 -7.98 13.73
N VAL A 184 14.71 -7.37 14.50
CA VAL A 184 13.57 -6.60 13.99
C VAL A 184 13.44 -5.36 14.87
N GLU A 185 13.24 -4.20 14.28
CA GLU A 185 12.98 -2.95 14.99
C GLU A 185 11.98 -2.08 14.24
N TRP A 186 11.35 -1.13 14.94
CA TRP A 186 10.39 -0.19 14.36
C TRP A 186 11.02 1.17 14.09
N THR A 187 10.68 1.76 12.94
CA THR A 187 10.96 3.17 12.64
C THR A 187 9.94 4.09 13.32
N ASP A 188 10.23 5.40 13.35
CA ASP A 188 9.28 6.42 13.82
C ASP A 188 8.03 6.52 12.91
N SER A 189 8.20 6.23 11.63
CA SER A 189 7.13 6.19 10.63
C SER A 189 6.26 4.93 10.68
N ASN A 190 6.45 4.06 11.69
CA ASN A 190 5.74 2.77 11.86
C ASN A 190 5.99 1.77 10.72
N VAL A 191 7.18 1.73 10.22
CA VAL A 191 7.67 0.68 9.32
C VAL A 191 8.54 -0.28 10.11
N VAL A 192 8.41 -1.57 9.82
CA VAL A 192 9.25 -2.62 10.42
C VAL A 192 10.54 -2.74 9.61
N LEU A 193 11.68 -2.58 10.27
CA LEU A 193 12.98 -2.92 9.72
C LEU A 193 13.45 -4.26 10.30
N TYR A 194 14.08 -5.07 9.48
CA TYR A 194 14.65 -6.34 9.93
C TYR A 194 15.96 -6.66 9.23
N SER A 195 16.86 -7.28 9.97
CA SER A 195 18.13 -7.74 9.44
C SER A 195 18.10 -9.24 9.15
N THR A 196 18.70 -9.61 8.03
CA THR A 196 18.98 -10.98 7.62
C THR A 196 20.48 -11.24 7.71
N LEU A 197 21.05 -12.15 6.94
CA LEU A 197 22.48 -12.42 6.92
C LEU A 197 23.29 -11.27 6.28
N GLU A 198 22.78 -10.75 5.14
CA GLU A 198 23.50 -9.84 4.28
C GLU A 198 22.72 -8.57 3.98
N HIS A 199 21.48 -8.46 4.47
CA HIS A 199 20.59 -7.41 4.08
C HIS A 199 19.81 -6.82 5.25
N ILE A 200 19.61 -5.52 5.22
CA ILE A 200 18.60 -4.83 6.01
C ILE A 200 17.43 -4.53 5.08
N LYS A 201 16.27 -5.04 5.44
CA LYS A 201 15.02 -4.93 4.68
C LYS A 201 13.95 -4.23 5.48
N TYR A 202 12.94 -3.72 4.80
CA TYR A 202 11.75 -3.15 5.43
C TYR A 202 10.49 -3.94 5.08
N LEU A 203 9.50 -3.88 5.95
CA LEU A 203 8.17 -4.44 5.76
C LEU A 203 7.13 -3.39 6.11
N LEU A 204 6.23 -3.11 5.19
CA LEU A 204 5.13 -2.18 5.34
C LEU A 204 3.88 -2.88 5.88
N ARG A 205 2.92 -2.08 6.36
CA ARG A 205 1.64 -2.57 6.89
C ARG A 205 0.74 -3.27 5.88
N ASP A 206 0.95 -3.07 4.60
CA ASP A 206 0.20 -3.70 3.50
C ASP A 206 0.86 -4.97 2.95
N GLY A 207 2.00 -5.38 3.54
CA GLY A 207 2.74 -6.57 3.16
C GLY A 207 3.85 -6.33 2.14
N GLU A 208 3.96 -5.11 1.58
CA GLU A 208 5.08 -4.77 0.71
C GLU A 208 6.39 -4.76 1.50
N SER A 209 7.44 -5.30 0.92
CA SER A 209 8.77 -5.36 1.51
C SER A 209 9.82 -5.02 0.48
N GLY A 210 10.89 -4.40 0.91
CA GLY A 210 11.99 -4.03 0.03
C GLY A 210 13.34 -4.08 0.73
N LEU A 211 14.39 -3.93 -0.06
CA LEU A 211 15.76 -3.85 0.40
C LEU A 211 16.08 -2.39 0.78
N LEU A 212 16.57 -2.17 2.00
CA LEU A 212 17.02 -0.85 2.42
C LEU A 212 18.53 -0.70 2.20
N LYS A 213 19.31 -1.70 2.63
CA LYS A 213 20.77 -1.71 2.47
C LYS A 213 21.34 -3.12 2.54
N SER A 214 22.35 -3.39 1.73
CA SER A 214 23.18 -4.59 1.87
C SER A 214 24.28 -4.35 2.90
N ILE A 215 24.57 -5.36 3.72
CA ILE A 215 25.56 -5.33 4.77
C ILE A 215 26.58 -6.45 4.56
N PRO A 216 27.89 -6.18 4.66
CA PRO A 216 28.93 -7.18 4.40
C PRO A 216 29.06 -8.23 5.50
N ARG A 217 28.53 -7.93 6.69
CA ARG A 217 28.63 -8.79 7.88
C ARG A 217 27.30 -8.91 8.58
N VAL A 218 27.09 -10.02 9.26
CA VAL A 218 25.88 -10.22 10.08
C VAL A 218 25.82 -9.19 11.19
N SER A 219 24.77 -8.39 11.15
CA SER A 219 24.55 -7.31 12.11
C SER A 219 23.16 -7.38 12.72
N TYR A 220 23.05 -6.97 13.97
CA TYR A 220 21.77 -6.88 14.69
C TYR A 220 21.38 -5.43 14.83
N LEU A 221 20.14 -5.10 14.48
CA LEU A 221 19.58 -3.77 14.69
C LEU A 221 19.46 -3.51 16.19
N ALA A 222 20.10 -2.45 16.67
CA ALA A 222 20.02 -2.00 18.06
C ALA A 222 19.07 -0.83 18.20
N ASN A 223 19.16 0.17 17.31
CA ASN A 223 18.25 1.31 17.27
C ASN A 223 18.09 1.85 15.84
N VAL A 224 16.98 2.51 15.59
CA VAL A 224 16.63 3.06 14.29
C VAL A 224 16.35 4.55 14.42
N TYR A 225 17.11 5.37 13.70
CA TYR A 225 16.90 6.79 13.51
C TYR A 225 16.45 7.08 12.06
N PRO A 226 15.95 8.27 11.76
CA PRO A 226 15.42 8.57 10.42
C PRO A 226 16.40 8.29 9.27
N GLU A 227 17.68 8.65 9.43
CA GLU A 227 18.70 8.52 8.37
C GLU A 227 19.85 7.58 8.76
N LYS A 228 19.82 7.04 9.96
CA LYS A 228 20.92 6.26 10.53
C LYS A 228 20.41 5.05 11.29
N LEU A 229 21.10 3.95 11.14
CA LEU A 229 20.87 2.72 11.91
C LEU A 229 22.06 2.48 12.82
N ILE A 230 21.77 2.18 14.07
CA ILE A 230 22.79 1.62 14.98
C ILE A 230 22.65 0.11 14.93
N VAL A 231 23.71 -0.54 14.52
CA VAL A 231 23.81 -2.00 14.45
C VAL A 231 24.90 -2.51 15.36
N ILE A 232 24.72 -3.72 15.84
CA ILE A 232 25.72 -4.44 16.61
C ILE A 232 26.28 -5.54 15.72
N SER A 233 27.57 -5.46 15.42
CA SER A 233 28.27 -6.48 14.66
C SER A 233 28.52 -7.74 15.52
N GLN A 234 28.88 -8.86 14.91
CA GLN A 234 29.27 -10.08 15.63
C GLN A 234 30.51 -9.89 16.52
N THR A 235 31.31 -8.88 16.22
CA THR A 235 32.48 -8.49 17.03
C THR A 235 32.12 -7.63 18.25
N GLU A 236 30.82 -7.53 18.58
CA GLU A 236 30.28 -6.72 19.69
C GLU A 236 30.57 -5.22 19.58
N CYS A 237 30.97 -4.75 18.40
CA CYS A 237 31.14 -3.33 18.11
C CYS A 237 29.85 -2.70 17.63
N PHE A 238 29.60 -1.47 18.08
CA PHE A 238 28.52 -0.63 17.55
C PHE A 238 29.02 0.04 16.27
N GLU A 239 28.25 -0.16 15.21
CA GLU A 239 28.49 0.47 13.91
C GLU A 239 27.30 1.35 13.55
N GLU A 240 27.58 2.52 12.99
CA GLU A 240 26.58 3.43 12.48
C GLU A 240 26.49 3.25 10.97
N ILE A 241 25.29 2.92 10.47
CA ILE A 241 25.01 2.73 9.05
C ILE A 241 24.08 3.84 8.58
N THR A 242 24.53 4.65 7.64
CA THR A 242 23.68 5.64 6.97
C THR A 242 22.76 4.97 5.94
N ILE A 243 21.50 5.38 5.93
CA ILE A 243 20.46 4.87 5.04
C ILE A 243 19.77 6.03 4.32
N ASP A 244 19.25 5.78 3.12
CA ASP A 244 18.28 6.66 2.49
C ASP A 244 16.87 6.08 2.68
N PRO A 245 16.06 6.65 3.56
CA PRO A 245 14.71 6.15 3.85
C PRO A 245 13.66 6.68 2.88
N PHE A 246 14.03 7.45 1.85
CA PHE A 246 13.10 8.19 1.00
C PHE A 246 12.09 7.26 0.31
N GLU A 247 12.57 6.22 -0.36
CA GLU A 247 11.69 5.25 -1.05
C GLU A 247 10.76 4.52 -0.06
N MET A 248 11.31 4.07 1.05
CA MET A 248 10.55 3.40 2.12
C MET A 248 9.45 4.30 2.69
N ASN A 249 9.77 5.57 2.97
CA ASN A 249 8.80 6.54 3.50
C ASN A 249 7.73 6.86 2.46
N PHE A 250 8.08 6.97 1.19
CA PHE A 250 7.15 7.18 0.10
C PHE A 250 6.14 6.01 -0.02
N LEU A 251 6.63 4.78 -0.04
CA LEU A 251 5.78 3.59 -0.08
C LEU A 251 4.91 3.47 1.17
N ASN A 252 5.43 3.85 2.33
CA ASN A 252 4.64 3.89 3.57
C ASN A 252 3.52 4.96 3.50
N ALA A 253 3.81 6.13 2.93
CA ALA A 253 2.79 7.16 2.70
C ALA A 253 1.70 6.68 1.73
N LEU A 254 2.09 5.93 0.68
CA LEU A 254 1.15 5.25 -0.24
C LEU A 254 0.28 4.22 0.49
N ALA A 255 0.89 3.36 1.32
CA ALA A 255 0.18 2.35 2.10
C ALA A 255 -0.79 2.97 3.13
N ARG A 256 -0.47 4.15 3.66
CA ARG A 256 -1.31 4.92 4.58
C ARG A 256 -2.35 5.79 3.85
N LYS A 257 -2.24 5.94 2.54
CA LYS A 257 -3.06 6.83 1.69
C LYS A 257 -2.98 8.31 2.11
N SER A 258 -1.82 8.76 2.57
CA SER A 258 -1.57 10.14 2.98
C SER A 258 -1.22 11.00 1.76
N VAL A 259 -2.25 11.57 1.10
CA VAL A 259 -2.08 12.35 -0.14
C VAL A 259 -1.18 13.58 0.06
N SER A 260 -1.25 14.24 1.21
CA SER A 260 -0.43 15.41 1.53
C SER A 260 1.05 15.06 1.61
N GLU A 261 1.41 13.98 2.31
CA GLU A 261 2.79 13.48 2.40
C GLU A 261 3.32 13.06 1.01
N ILE A 262 2.52 12.31 0.25
CA ILE A 262 2.89 11.88 -1.10
C ILE A 262 3.17 13.09 -2.00
N ARG A 263 2.29 14.10 -1.98
CA ARG A 263 2.47 15.32 -2.79
C ARG A 263 3.73 16.09 -2.39
N SER A 264 4.00 16.24 -1.10
CA SER A 264 5.22 16.91 -0.63
C SER A 264 6.49 16.15 -1.04
N MET A 265 6.46 14.82 -1.04
CA MET A 265 7.58 14.00 -1.48
C MET A 265 7.78 14.07 -2.99
N ILE A 266 6.69 14.10 -3.77
CA ILE A 266 6.74 14.29 -5.23
C ILE A 266 7.37 15.65 -5.59
N SER A 267 7.04 16.71 -4.86
CA SER A 267 7.60 18.04 -5.12
C SER A 267 9.12 18.14 -4.91
N GLN A 268 9.72 17.25 -4.12
CA GLN A 268 11.16 17.17 -3.91
C GLN A 268 11.95 16.64 -5.13
N LYS A 269 11.27 16.13 -6.17
CA LYS A 269 11.87 15.65 -7.45
C LYS A 269 13.02 14.64 -7.27
N ARG A 270 13.05 13.88 -6.17
CA ARG A 270 14.07 12.86 -5.89
C ARG A 270 13.79 11.51 -6.55
N PHE A 271 12.68 11.39 -7.26
CA PHE A 271 12.30 10.15 -7.93
C PHE A 271 12.99 10.01 -9.27
N ILE A 272 13.55 8.85 -9.53
CA ILE A 272 14.18 8.49 -10.79
C ILE A 272 13.38 7.30 -11.38
N GLY A 273 12.72 7.55 -12.54
CA GLY A 273 12.18 6.50 -13.40
C GLY A 273 10.68 6.20 -13.29
N GLN A 274 10.22 5.37 -14.23
CA GLN A 274 8.81 4.97 -14.41
C GLN A 274 8.26 4.06 -13.29
N SER A 275 9.12 3.49 -12.45
CA SER A 275 8.72 2.58 -11.38
C SER A 275 7.79 3.24 -10.36
N VAL A 276 7.94 4.54 -10.12
CA VAL A 276 7.10 5.31 -9.20
C VAL A 276 5.70 5.48 -9.76
N VAL A 277 5.60 5.78 -11.07
CA VAL A 277 4.31 5.93 -11.76
C VAL A 277 3.53 4.62 -11.70
N SER A 278 4.16 3.48 -12.00
CA SER A 278 3.51 2.17 -11.92
C SER A 278 3.04 1.82 -10.50
N LYS A 279 3.81 2.17 -9.47
CA LYS A 279 3.41 1.99 -8.06
C LYS A 279 2.22 2.89 -7.68
N LEU A 280 2.18 4.14 -8.14
CA LEU A 280 1.04 5.04 -7.94
C LEU A 280 -0.23 4.49 -8.60
N LEU A 281 -0.10 3.96 -9.81
CA LEU A 281 -1.21 3.35 -10.55
C LEU A 281 -1.76 2.10 -9.85
N SER A 282 -0.88 1.22 -9.39
CA SER A 282 -1.28 0.01 -8.65
C SER A 282 -2.06 0.33 -7.37
N LYS A 283 -1.78 1.47 -6.75
CA LYS A 283 -2.48 1.97 -5.56
C LYS A 283 -3.67 2.91 -5.88
N LYS A 284 -4.02 3.10 -7.16
CA LYS A 284 -5.13 3.95 -7.66
C LYS A 284 -4.95 5.45 -7.39
N PHE A 285 -3.71 5.94 -7.37
CA PHE A 285 -3.40 7.37 -7.29
C PHE A 285 -3.16 7.98 -8.68
N ASN A 286 -4.12 7.78 -9.60
CA ASN A 286 -3.99 8.16 -11.01
C ASN A 286 -3.73 9.66 -11.20
N SER A 287 -4.36 10.53 -10.41
CA SER A 287 -4.17 11.98 -10.50
C SER A 287 -2.74 12.43 -10.13
N LEU A 288 -2.10 11.74 -9.20
CA LEU A 288 -0.70 12.01 -8.83
C LEU A 288 0.27 11.41 -9.85
N ALA A 289 -0.05 10.22 -10.37
CA ALA A 289 0.72 9.60 -11.45
C ALA A 289 0.77 10.49 -12.69
N LEU A 290 -0.36 11.14 -13.04
CA LEU A 290 -0.46 12.08 -14.15
C LEU A 290 0.45 13.32 -14.02
N GLN A 291 0.78 13.72 -12.78
CA GLN A 291 1.70 14.84 -12.53
C GLN A 291 3.17 14.47 -12.70
N LEU A 292 3.50 13.18 -12.60
CA LEU A 292 4.87 12.67 -12.71
C LEU A 292 5.20 12.10 -14.09
N THR A 293 4.18 11.89 -14.92
CA THR A 293 4.37 11.29 -16.24
C THR A 293 4.89 12.34 -17.20
N ASN A 294 6.07 12.09 -17.80
CA ASN A 294 6.67 12.95 -18.82
C ASN A 294 6.33 12.47 -20.24
N ASP A 295 5.86 11.25 -20.40
CA ASP A 295 5.47 10.67 -21.67
C ASP A 295 4.04 11.07 -22.02
N ASN A 296 3.86 11.73 -23.16
CA ASN A 296 2.55 12.21 -23.61
C ASN A 296 1.55 11.07 -23.86
N GLU A 297 2.04 9.93 -24.32
CA GLU A 297 1.18 8.79 -24.57
C GLU A 297 0.57 8.22 -23.28
N SER A 298 1.43 7.93 -22.31
CA SER A 298 0.98 7.49 -20.97
C SER A 298 0.12 8.54 -20.28
N ALA A 299 0.46 9.84 -20.43
CA ALA A 299 -0.31 10.94 -19.87
C ALA A 299 -1.72 11.05 -20.47
N PHE A 300 -1.88 10.74 -21.76
CA PHE A 300 -3.17 10.70 -22.43
C PHE A 300 -4.10 9.63 -21.78
N TYR A 301 -3.61 8.38 -21.71
CA TYR A 301 -4.41 7.29 -21.10
C TYR A 301 -4.74 7.55 -19.63
N LEU A 302 -3.78 8.10 -18.89
CA LEU A 302 -4.01 8.46 -17.49
C LEU A 302 -5.04 9.58 -17.34
N SER A 303 -5.04 10.55 -18.23
CA SER A 303 -6.03 11.65 -18.25
C SER A 303 -7.43 11.12 -18.50
N LEU A 304 -7.59 10.16 -19.41
CA LEU A 304 -8.85 9.46 -19.65
C LEU A 304 -9.33 8.70 -18.41
N HIS A 305 -8.45 7.92 -17.78
CA HIS A 305 -8.78 7.17 -16.57
C HIS A 305 -9.09 8.06 -15.35
N CYS A 306 -8.55 9.27 -15.31
CA CYS A 306 -8.88 10.26 -14.28
C CYS A 306 -10.16 11.03 -14.56
N GLY A 307 -10.77 10.88 -15.75
CA GLY A 307 -11.90 11.67 -16.18
C GLY A 307 -11.55 13.13 -16.53
N ASN A 308 -10.28 13.45 -16.67
CA ASN A 308 -9.83 14.80 -17.08
C ASN A 308 -9.76 14.90 -18.59
N LEU A 309 -10.93 14.99 -19.22
CA LEU A 309 -11.07 14.96 -20.67
C LEU A 309 -10.47 16.18 -21.37
N ILE A 310 -10.49 17.35 -20.71
CA ILE A 310 -9.86 18.57 -21.26
C ILE A 310 -8.36 18.38 -21.43
N LYS A 311 -7.69 17.88 -20.39
CA LYS A 311 -6.26 17.61 -20.47
C LYS A 311 -5.95 16.51 -21.48
N ALA A 312 -6.79 15.48 -21.58
CA ALA A 312 -6.66 14.44 -22.59
C ALA A 312 -6.78 15.01 -24.01
N PHE A 313 -7.68 15.95 -24.23
CA PHE A 313 -7.85 16.64 -25.51
C PHE A 313 -6.63 17.47 -25.89
N ASP A 314 -6.07 18.25 -24.94
CA ASP A 314 -4.86 19.02 -25.17
C ASP A 314 -3.66 18.13 -25.54
N ILE A 315 -3.51 16.99 -24.86
CA ILE A 315 -2.45 16.02 -25.15
C ILE A 315 -2.68 15.34 -26.51
N ALA A 316 -3.93 14.98 -26.83
CA ALA A 316 -4.27 14.39 -28.13
C ALA A 316 -3.92 15.34 -29.30
N ARG A 317 -4.13 16.64 -29.11
CA ARG A 317 -3.74 17.67 -30.12
C ARG A 317 -2.23 17.72 -30.33
N VAL A 318 -1.44 17.48 -29.28
CA VAL A 318 0.04 17.45 -29.40
C VAL A 318 0.51 16.17 -30.09
N LEU A 319 -0.24 15.06 -29.91
CA LEU A 319 0.12 13.77 -30.51
C LEU A 319 -0.34 13.63 -31.97
N GLU A 320 -1.33 14.42 -32.39
CA GLU A 320 -1.93 14.43 -33.74
C GLU A 320 -2.35 13.03 -34.25
N ASP A 321 -2.78 12.16 -33.36
CA ASP A 321 -3.15 10.78 -33.67
C ASP A 321 -4.68 10.60 -33.74
N ASN A 322 -5.19 10.23 -34.92
CA ASN A 322 -6.62 10.00 -35.14
C ASN A 322 -7.20 8.95 -34.19
N SER A 323 -6.46 7.90 -33.87
CA SER A 323 -6.92 6.85 -32.98
C SER A 323 -7.21 7.38 -31.57
N LYS A 324 -6.42 8.33 -31.10
CA LYS A 324 -6.57 8.97 -29.78
C LYS A 324 -7.76 9.94 -29.74
N TYR A 325 -8.00 10.66 -30.84
CA TYR A 325 -9.22 11.47 -30.95
C TYR A 325 -10.49 10.63 -30.90
N LEU A 326 -10.49 9.45 -31.55
CA LEU A 326 -11.63 8.54 -31.52
C LEU A 326 -11.87 7.97 -30.11
N LEU A 327 -10.81 7.53 -29.42
CA LEU A 327 -10.91 7.09 -28.03
C LEU A 327 -11.41 8.19 -27.10
N LEU A 328 -10.91 9.41 -27.29
CA LEU A 328 -11.34 10.56 -26.50
C LEU A 328 -12.84 10.85 -26.73
N ALA A 329 -13.30 10.78 -27.99
CA ALA A 329 -14.69 10.99 -28.32
C ALA A 329 -15.61 9.94 -27.65
N GLU A 330 -15.20 8.66 -27.66
CA GLU A 330 -15.93 7.60 -26.97
C GLU A 330 -16.04 7.85 -25.45
N HIS A 331 -14.94 8.25 -24.83
CA HIS A 331 -14.94 8.63 -23.41
C HIS A 331 -15.76 9.90 -23.14
N ALA A 332 -15.74 10.88 -24.04
CA ALA A 332 -16.50 12.11 -23.92
C ALA A 332 -17.99 11.84 -24.03
N ILE A 333 -18.44 10.98 -24.95
CA ILE A 333 -19.82 10.55 -25.09
C ILE A 333 -20.28 9.81 -23.82
N SER A 334 -19.49 8.85 -23.35
CA SER A 334 -19.83 8.07 -22.15
C SER A 334 -19.90 8.92 -20.87
N SER A 335 -19.14 10.01 -20.80
CA SER A 335 -19.14 10.96 -19.68
C SER A 335 -20.17 12.09 -19.80
N GLY A 336 -20.94 12.14 -20.90
CA GLY A 336 -21.95 13.16 -21.11
C GLY A 336 -21.40 14.54 -21.50
N SER A 337 -20.28 14.59 -22.22
CA SER A 337 -19.66 15.84 -22.71
C SER A 337 -19.72 15.94 -24.22
N PRO A 338 -20.92 16.27 -24.81
CA PRO A 338 -21.15 16.21 -26.25
C PRO A 338 -20.27 17.20 -27.04
N SER A 339 -20.06 18.41 -26.54
CA SER A 339 -19.23 19.41 -27.21
C SER A 339 -17.77 18.99 -27.39
N LEU A 340 -17.22 18.29 -26.41
CA LEU A 340 -15.84 17.76 -26.47
C LEU A 340 -15.77 16.56 -27.44
N ALA A 341 -16.80 15.72 -27.45
CA ALA A 341 -16.91 14.60 -28.39
C ALA A 341 -16.96 15.09 -29.83
N GLU A 342 -17.78 16.11 -30.10
CA GLU A 342 -17.87 16.77 -31.39
C GLU A 342 -16.51 17.31 -31.85
N ALA A 343 -15.83 18.10 -31.00
CA ALA A 343 -14.53 18.67 -31.32
C ALA A 343 -13.48 17.56 -31.63
N ALA A 344 -13.49 16.49 -30.88
CA ALA A 344 -12.57 15.35 -31.09
C ALA A 344 -12.88 14.61 -32.40
N LEU A 345 -14.15 14.36 -32.70
CA LEU A 345 -14.58 13.72 -33.96
C LEU A 345 -14.28 14.56 -35.20
N HIS A 346 -14.40 15.88 -35.08
CA HIS A 346 -13.98 16.79 -36.16
C HIS A 346 -12.49 16.68 -36.47
N LEU A 347 -11.65 16.65 -35.45
CA LEU A 347 -10.21 16.48 -35.62
C LEU A 347 -9.83 15.10 -36.17
N ALA A 348 -10.62 14.07 -35.83
CA ALA A 348 -10.44 12.73 -36.37
C ALA A 348 -10.89 12.57 -37.84
N ASN A 349 -11.60 13.55 -38.39
CA ASN A 349 -12.20 13.51 -39.72
C ASN A 349 -13.13 12.30 -39.94
N ASP A 350 -13.80 11.82 -38.89
CA ASP A 350 -14.73 10.68 -38.97
C ASP A 350 -16.16 11.17 -39.17
N SER A 351 -16.58 11.31 -40.43
CA SER A 351 -17.90 11.77 -40.79
C SER A 351 -19.04 10.83 -40.33
N ASP A 352 -18.75 9.53 -40.20
CA ASP A 352 -19.74 8.54 -39.83
C ASP A 352 -20.11 8.64 -38.35
N ARG A 353 -19.07 8.74 -37.51
CA ARG A 353 -19.25 8.94 -36.07
C ARG A 353 -19.81 10.32 -35.76
N LEU A 354 -19.46 11.38 -36.53
CA LEU A 354 -20.08 12.69 -36.41
C LEU A 354 -21.57 12.65 -36.76
N LEU A 355 -21.95 11.97 -37.83
CA LEU A 355 -23.35 11.80 -38.19
C LEU A 355 -24.15 11.10 -37.09
N LEU A 356 -23.58 10.03 -36.55
CA LEU A 356 -24.17 9.31 -35.40
C LEU A 356 -24.29 10.21 -34.16
N HIS A 357 -23.24 10.97 -33.86
CA HIS A 357 -23.20 11.88 -32.71
C HIS A 357 -24.31 12.95 -32.83
N PHE A 358 -24.41 13.62 -33.96
CA PHE A 358 -25.45 14.64 -34.19
C PHE A 358 -26.86 14.04 -34.22
N THR A 359 -26.97 12.79 -34.65
CA THR A 359 -28.28 12.10 -34.59
C THR A 359 -28.69 11.84 -33.14
N LEU A 360 -27.75 11.46 -32.28
CA LEU A 360 -27.97 11.22 -30.85
C LEU A 360 -28.27 12.53 -30.08
N THR A 361 -27.63 13.63 -30.46
CA THR A 361 -27.84 14.96 -29.84
C THR A 361 -29.06 15.68 -30.41
N GLY A 362 -29.60 15.22 -31.55
CA GLY A 362 -30.75 15.83 -32.20
C GLY A 362 -30.47 17.12 -32.99
N ASP A 363 -29.17 17.40 -33.29
CA ASP A 363 -28.78 18.60 -34.03
C ASP A 363 -28.93 18.40 -35.55
N LEU A 364 -30.12 18.61 -36.04
CA LEU A 364 -30.45 18.51 -37.47
C LEU A 364 -29.69 19.53 -38.31
N THR A 365 -29.30 20.67 -37.76
CA THR A 365 -28.63 21.75 -38.51
C THR A 365 -27.18 21.34 -38.81
N ALA A 366 -26.51 20.78 -37.83
CA ALA A 366 -25.16 20.24 -37.96
C ALA A 366 -25.13 19.04 -38.92
N ILE A 367 -26.13 18.16 -38.88
CA ILE A 367 -26.25 17.04 -39.83
C ILE A 367 -26.32 17.54 -41.29
N LYS A 368 -27.09 18.61 -41.58
CA LYS A 368 -27.19 19.17 -42.92
C LYS A 368 -25.90 19.76 -43.44
N GLN A 369 -25.08 20.32 -42.56
CA GLN A 369 -23.83 21.00 -42.92
C GLN A 369 -22.61 20.04 -43.04
N LEU A 370 -22.75 18.78 -42.64
CA LEU A 370 -21.65 17.82 -42.73
C LEU A 370 -21.19 17.60 -44.18
N PRO A 371 -19.88 17.79 -44.49
CA PRO A 371 -19.32 17.54 -45.80
C PRO A 371 -19.17 16.05 -46.05
N ILE A 372 -20.16 15.41 -46.71
CA ILE A 372 -20.11 13.98 -47.01
C ILE A 372 -19.98 13.82 -48.53
N SER A 373 -18.90 13.21 -49.00
CA SER A 373 -18.63 12.98 -50.42
C SER A 373 -19.36 11.73 -50.96
N ASP A 374 -19.44 10.68 -50.16
CA ASP A 374 -20.03 9.40 -50.54
C ASP A 374 -21.54 9.48 -50.74
N PRO A 375 -22.09 9.13 -51.91
CA PRO A 375 -23.50 9.13 -52.18
C PRO A 375 -24.33 8.27 -51.22
N SER A 376 -23.81 7.11 -50.83
CA SER A 376 -24.48 6.21 -49.89
C SER A 376 -24.67 6.85 -48.52
N LYS A 377 -23.61 7.48 -48.01
CA LYS A 377 -23.66 8.21 -46.73
C LYS A 377 -24.51 9.47 -46.81
N ARG A 378 -24.48 10.18 -47.94
CA ARG A 378 -25.40 11.29 -48.21
C ARG A 378 -26.85 10.83 -48.18
N PHE A 379 -27.14 9.68 -48.76
CA PHE A 379 -28.48 9.11 -48.72
C PHE A 379 -28.92 8.81 -47.29
N THR A 380 -28.06 8.18 -46.48
CA THR A 380 -28.34 7.94 -45.07
C THR A 380 -28.59 9.23 -44.30
N ARG A 381 -27.82 10.29 -44.56
CA ARG A 381 -28.06 11.63 -44.00
C ARG A 381 -29.46 12.15 -44.28
N THR A 382 -29.96 11.99 -45.54
CA THR A 382 -31.29 12.44 -45.89
C THR A 382 -32.42 11.69 -45.19
N LEU A 383 -32.17 10.46 -44.74
CA LEU A 383 -33.11 9.70 -43.92
C LEU A 383 -33.28 10.34 -42.53
N PHE A 384 -32.20 10.80 -41.93
CA PHE A 384 -32.22 11.45 -40.60
C PHE A 384 -32.77 12.89 -40.67
N THR A 385 -32.42 13.64 -41.70
CA THR A 385 -32.86 15.04 -41.86
C THR A 385 -34.25 15.20 -42.45
N GLY A 386 -34.82 14.13 -43.01
CA GLY A 386 -36.11 14.19 -43.72
C GLY A 386 -36.06 14.98 -45.04
N ASP A 387 -34.86 15.23 -45.60
CA ASP A 387 -34.71 15.96 -46.86
C ASP A 387 -35.00 15.06 -48.06
N ILE A 388 -36.25 15.04 -48.43
CA ILE A 388 -36.76 14.20 -49.53
C ILE A 388 -36.23 14.68 -50.87
N SER A 389 -36.09 15.98 -51.03
CA SER A 389 -35.63 16.60 -52.27
C SER A 389 -34.20 16.17 -52.62
N GLU A 390 -33.29 16.20 -51.64
CA GLU A 390 -31.92 15.71 -51.84
C GLU A 390 -31.86 14.18 -51.99
N ARG A 391 -32.72 13.44 -51.30
CA ARG A 391 -32.87 11.99 -51.49
C ARG A 391 -33.20 11.60 -52.90
N VAL A 392 -34.17 12.28 -53.49
CA VAL A 392 -34.57 12.09 -54.89
C VAL A 392 -33.41 12.39 -55.85
N ARG A 393 -32.64 13.47 -55.60
CA ARG A 393 -31.47 13.80 -56.42
C ARG A 393 -30.38 12.74 -56.36
N ILE A 394 -30.11 12.22 -55.17
CA ILE A 394 -29.09 11.17 -54.98
C ILE A 394 -29.52 9.89 -55.72
N LEU A 395 -30.76 9.46 -55.57
CA LEU A 395 -31.30 8.29 -56.27
C LEU A 395 -31.25 8.45 -57.79
N ALA A 396 -31.58 9.64 -58.31
CA ALA A 396 -31.48 9.93 -59.73
C ALA A 396 -30.03 9.89 -60.23
N SER A 397 -29.09 10.50 -59.47
CA SER A 397 -27.65 10.49 -59.84
C SER A 397 -27.01 9.10 -59.76
N SER A 398 -27.53 8.20 -58.91
CA SER A 398 -27.08 6.79 -58.82
C SER A 398 -27.73 5.88 -59.87
N GLY A 399 -28.53 6.42 -60.82
CA GLY A 399 -29.17 5.65 -61.87
C GLY A 399 -30.46 4.92 -61.47
N GLN A 400 -30.92 5.07 -60.23
CA GLN A 400 -32.14 4.46 -59.73
C GLN A 400 -33.37 5.33 -60.03
N LEU A 401 -33.59 5.63 -61.30
CA LEU A 401 -34.62 6.57 -61.74
C LEU A 401 -36.04 6.15 -61.30
N ALA A 402 -36.34 4.87 -61.36
CA ALA A 402 -37.72 4.39 -61.00
C ALA A 402 -37.98 4.63 -59.48
N LEU A 403 -36.95 4.38 -58.60
CA LEU A 403 -37.11 4.62 -57.19
C LEU A 403 -37.12 6.12 -56.86
N ALA A 404 -36.33 6.92 -57.57
CA ALA A 404 -36.39 8.39 -57.50
C ALA A 404 -37.75 8.94 -57.82
N TYR A 405 -38.31 8.49 -58.92
CA TYR A 405 -39.69 8.91 -59.39
C TYR A 405 -40.75 8.47 -58.36
N ALA A 406 -40.69 7.22 -57.88
CA ALA A 406 -41.70 6.75 -56.95
C ALA A 406 -41.59 7.55 -55.61
N THR A 407 -40.35 7.87 -55.13
CA THR A 407 -40.13 8.67 -53.94
C THR A 407 -40.66 10.11 -54.14
N ALA A 408 -40.37 10.73 -55.27
CA ALA A 408 -40.84 12.09 -55.56
C ALA A 408 -42.36 12.16 -55.61
N ASN A 409 -42.98 11.18 -56.25
CA ASN A 409 -44.47 11.13 -56.40
C ASN A 409 -45.14 10.87 -55.03
N LEU A 410 -44.62 9.95 -54.24
CA LEU A 410 -45.13 9.64 -52.89
C LEU A 410 -45.14 10.85 -51.95
N HIS A 411 -44.14 11.69 -52.06
CA HIS A 411 -43.95 12.85 -51.19
C HIS A 411 -44.44 14.18 -51.82
N GLY A 412 -45.14 14.12 -52.96
CA GLY A 412 -45.78 15.29 -53.58
C GLY A 412 -44.85 16.29 -54.27
N LEU A 413 -43.60 15.86 -54.60
CA LEU A 413 -42.63 16.69 -55.33
C LEU A 413 -42.94 16.64 -56.87
N THR A 414 -44.03 17.27 -57.28
CA THR A 414 -44.57 17.19 -58.65
C THR A 414 -43.58 17.61 -59.72
N GLU A 415 -42.87 18.74 -59.51
CA GLU A 415 -41.87 19.24 -60.44
C GLU A 415 -40.72 18.28 -60.69
N GLN A 416 -40.21 17.70 -59.64
CA GLN A 416 -39.12 16.73 -59.70
C GLN A 416 -39.59 15.38 -60.30
N ALA A 417 -40.83 14.96 -59.99
CA ALA A 417 -41.42 13.78 -60.58
C ALA A 417 -41.61 13.91 -62.08
N GLU A 418 -42.11 15.06 -62.55
CA GLU A 418 -42.29 15.34 -64.00
C GLU A 418 -40.94 15.40 -64.73
N SER A 419 -39.92 16.03 -64.14
CA SER A 419 -38.55 16.06 -64.71
C SER A 419 -37.91 14.66 -64.84
N LEU A 420 -38.11 13.82 -63.84
CA LEU A 420 -37.65 12.42 -63.87
C LEU A 420 -38.43 11.57 -64.88
N LYS A 421 -39.71 11.80 -65.05
CA LYS A 421 -40.54 11.09 -66.04
C LYS A 421 -40.08 11.31 -67.48
N LYS A 422 -39.53 12.50 -67.79
CA LYS A 422 -38.91 12.82 -69.07
C LYS A 422 -37.58 12.13 -69.32
N SER A 423 -36.89 11.69 -68.29
CA SER A 423 -35.60 11.03 -68.37
C SER A 423 -35.63 9.49 -68.35
N PHE A 424 -36.82 8.88 -68.29
CA PHE A 424 -36.97 7.45 -68.51
C PHE A 424 -36.64 7.09 -69.95
N PRO A 425 -35.83 6.10 -70.24
CA PRO A 425 -35.66 5.58 -71.57
C PRO A 425 -37.00 4.98 -72.05
N ALA A 426 -37.35 5.26 -73.27
CA ALA A 426 -38.58 4.80 -73.95
C ALA A 426 -38.60 3.26 -74.07
#